data_5afa1383536e05df50e843dc15061572
#
_entry.id   5afa1383536e05df50e843dc15061572
#
_cell.length_a   1.000
_cell.length_b   1.000
_cell.length_c   1.000
_cell.angle_alpha   90.00
_cell.angle_beta   90.00
_cell.angle_gamma   90.00
#
_symmetry.space_group_name_H-M   'P 1'
#
loop_
_entity.id
_entity.type
_entity.pdbx_description
1 polymer ?
#
loop_
_entity_poly.entity_id
_entity_poly.type
_entity_poly.pdbx_seq_one_letter_code
_entity_poly.pdbx_strand_id
1 'polypeptide(L)'
;MDTTIIEKRICLYSKFLDSNYEQHILNKANQDTKNECSQKYGFIIHILKIIDIIDHEINRVNADNVFTVKFEAETLKPEPDKIFRGSVCMIYKDGVFINVLDKQKILIPAYTLTDDYDFNQEKHIYVGKDDTDNIIKEGTVLSVKITASQYNNLNFSCFGTIV
;
A
#
# COMPACT_ATOMS: atom_id res chain seq x y z
N MET A 1 0.88 1.55 -8.74
CA MET A 1 -0.29 0.80 -8.23
C MET A 1 -0.85 -0.08 -9.32
N ASP A 2 -1.32 -1.23 -8.95
CA ASP A 2 -1.88 -2.19 -9.88
C ASP A 2 -3.39 -2.28 -9.68
N THR A 3 -4.10 -2.59 -10.76
CA THR A 3 -5.52 -2.94 -10.71
C THR A 3 -5.63 -4.45 -10.79
N THR A 4 -6.34 -5.06 -9.84
CA THR A 4 -6.50 -6.51 -9.80
C THR A 4 -7.93 -6.90 -9.41
N ILE A 5 -8.27 -8.15 -9.63
CA ILE A 5 -9.56 -8.70 -9.23
C ILE A 5 -9.37 -9.42 -7.89
N ILE A 6 -10.16 -9.01 -6.91
CA ILE A 6 -10.16 -9.63 -5.58
C ILE A 6 -11.53 -10.23 -5.30
N GLU A 7 -11.56 -11.26 -4.47
CA GLU A 7 -12.78 -11.90 -4.00
C GLU A 7 -12.94 -11.68 -2.51
N LYS A 8 -14.09 -11.18 -2.09
CA LYS A 8 -14.38 -10.90 -0.69
C LYS A 8 -15.79 -11.33 -0.33
N ARG A 9 -15.96 -11.71 0.94
CA ARG A 9 -17.26 -11.97 1.54
C ARG A 9 -17.69 -10.71 2.28
N ILE A 10 -18.85 -10.18 1.88
CA ILE A 10 -19.38 -8.93 2.44
C ILE A 10 -20.70 -9.24 3.16
N CYS A 11 -20.78 -8.83 4.42
CA CYS A 11 -21.95 -9.01 5.24
C CYS A 11 -22.78 -7.73 5.27
N LEU A 12 -24.06 -7.83 4.85
CA LEU A 12 -25.00 -6.70 4.89
C LEU A 12 -26.16 -7.01 5.82
N TYR A 13 -26.53 -6.03 6.63
CA TYR A 13 -27.77 -6.09 7.39
C TYR A 13 -28.97 -5.98 6.45
N SER A 14 -30.10 -6.61 6.82
CA SER A 14 -31.29 -6.67 5.99
C SER A 14 -31.83 -5.29 5.58
N LYS A 15 -31.61 -4.27 6.40
CA LYS A 15 -32.03 -2.90 6.11
C LYS A 15 -31.36 -2.29 4.88
N PHE A 16 -30.24 -2.84 4.42
CA PHE A 16 -29.50 -2.39 3.25
C PHE A 16 -29.89 -3.14 1.97
N LEU A 17 -30.81 -4.11 2.06
CA LEU A 17 -31.30 -4.85 0.90
C LEU A 17 -32.42 -4.07 0.22
N ASP A 18 -32.06 -2.99 -0.43
CA ASP A 18 -32.96 -2.13 -1.21
C ASP A 18 -32.52 -2.11 -2.67
N SER A 19 -33.10 -1.20 -3.48
CA SER A 19 -32.74 -1.07 -4.90
C SER A 19 -31.28 -0.67 -5.13
N ASN A 20 -30.61 -0.14 -4.11
CA ASN A 20 -29.20 0.29 -4.14
C ASN A 20 -28.28 -0.68 -3.41
N TYR A 21 -28.67 -1.95 -3.24
CA TYR A 21 -27.89 -2.91 -2.47
C TYR A 21 -26.46 -3.10 -2.99
N GLU A 22 -26.24 -3.01 -4.30
CA GLU A 22 -24.91 -3.12 -4.90
C GLU A 22 -24.00 -1.98 -4.44
N GLN A 23 -24.53 -0.76 -4.34
CA GLN A 23 -23.78 0.38 -3.81
C GLN A 23 -23.45 0.18 -2.34
N HIS A 24 -24.36 -0.39 -1.56
CA HIS A 24 -24.11 -0.72 -0.16
C HIS A 24 -23.04 -1.80 -0.02
N ILE A 25 -23.02 -2.81 -0.90
CA ILE A 25 -21.96 -3.82 -0.94
C ILE A 25 -20.60 -3.15 -1.20
N LEU A 26 -20.53 -2.25 -2.18
CA LEU A 26 -19.30 -1.55 -2.54
C LEU A 26 -18.79 -0.68 -1.38
N ASN A 27 -19.68 0.07 -0.74
CA ASN A 27 -19.34 0.91 0.41
C ASN A 27 -18.82 0.07 1.58
N LYS A 28 -19.49 -1.04 1.87
CA LYS A 28 -19.08 -1.96 2.95
C LYS A 28 -17.73 -2.60 2.65
N ALA A 29 -17.51 -3.00 1.40
CA ALA A 29 -16.24 -3.57 0.97
C ALA A 29 -15.09 -2.58 1.16
N ASN A 30 -15.26 -1.31 0.77
CA ASN A 30 -14.26 -0.28 0.99
C ASN A 30 -14.01 -0.03 2.48
N GLN A 31 -15.04 -0.11 3.30
CA GLN A 31 -14.92 0.05 4.75
C GLN A 31 -14.17 -1.14 5.38
N ASP A 32 -14.52 -2.36 5.00
CA ASP A 32 -13.93 -3.59 5.56
C ASP A 32 -12.46 -3.79 5.16
N THR A 33 -12.09 -3.32 3.97
CA THR A 33 -10.72 -3.47 3.44
C THR A 33 -9.80 -2.30 3.76
N LYS A 34 -10.31 -1.29 4.45
CA LYS A 34 -9.49 -0.15 4.88
C LYS A 34 -8.34 -0.65 5.74
N ASN A 35 -7.10 -0.31 5.35
CA ASN A 35 -5.87 -0.74 6.02
C ASN A 35 -5.59 -2.26 5.94
N GLU A 36 -6.32 -3.00 5.10
CA GLU A 36 -6.04 -4.41 4.89
C GLU A 36 -4.79 -4.58 4.04
N CYS A 37 -3.90 -5.45 4.49
CA CYS A 37 -2.70 -5.85 3.75
C CYS A 37 -2.57 -7.37 3.78
N SER A 38 -2.51 -7.99 2.62
CA SER A 38 -2.34 -9.44 2.49
C SER A 38 -1.09 -9.78 1.69
N GLN A 39 -0.57 -11.00 1.90
CA GLN A 39 0.56 -11.48 1.12
C GLN A 39 0.23 -11.57 -0.38
N LYS A 40 -1.01 -11.91 -0.70
CA LYS A 40 -1.45 -12.11 -2.09
C LYS A 40 -1.64 -10.79 -2.84
N TYR A 41 -2.27 -9.81 -2.20
CA TYR A 41 -2.67 -8.56 -2.87
C TYR A 41 -1.89 -7.32 -2.42
N GLY A 42 -1.19 -7.39 -1.29
CA GLY A 42 -0.62 -6.20 -0.65
C GLY A 42 -1.70 -5.36 0.02
N PHE A 43 -1.51 -4.05 0.03
CA PHE A 43 -2.52 -3.12 0.52
C PHE A 43 -3.63 -2.93 -0.50
N ILE A 44 -4.87 -3.00 -0.04
CA ILE A 44 -6.03 -2.64 -0.86
C ILE A 44 -6.25 -1.14 -0.68
N ILE A 45 -5.99 -0.37 -1.74
CA ILE A 45 -6.07 1.08 -1.69
C ILE A 45 -7.51 1.53 -1.85
N HIS A 46 -8.20 1.00 -2.86
CA HIS A 46 -9.57 1.36 -3.15
C HIS A 46 -10.24 0.28 -3.98
N ILE A 47 -11.48 -0.06 -3.64
CA ILE A 47 -12.30 -0.96 -4.44
C ILE A 47 -13.10 -0.12 -5.43
N LEU A 48 -12.87 -0.36 -6.71
CA LEU A 48 -13.41 0.47 -7.79
C LEU A 48 -14.83 0.10 -8.17
N LYS A 49 -15.08 -1.21 -8.39
CA LYS A 49 -16.40 -1.67 -8.84
C LYS A 49 -16.61 -3.15 -8.55
N ILE A 50 -17.88 -3.55 -8.58
CA ILE A 50 -18.29 -4.95 -8.51
C ILE A 50 -18.16 -5.55 -9.92
N ILE A 51 -17.46 -6.68 -10.03
CA ILE A 51 -17.35 -7.44 -11.26
C ILE A 51 -18.49 -8.46 -11.34
N ASP A 52 -18.68 -9.24 -10.25
CA ASP A 52 -19.69 -10.29 -10.21
C ASP A 52 -20.05 -10.62 -8.76
N ILE A 53 -21.31 -10.91 -8.52
CA ILE A 53 -21.79 -11.45 -7.25
C ILE A 53 -21.92 -12.97 -7.46
N ILE A 54 -21.00 -13.72 -6.83
CA ILE A 54 -20.88 -15.16 -7.05
C ILE A 54 -21.91 -15.91 -6.23
N ASP A 55 -22.15 -15.49 -5.00
CA ASP A 55 -23.00 -16.20 -4.05
C ASP A 55 -23.65 -15.25 -3.05
N HIS A 56 -24.81 -15.65 -2.55
CA HIS A 56 -25.56 -14.94 -1.53
C HIS A 56 -26.14 -15.95 -0.54
N GLU A 57 -25.71 -15.86 0.70
CA GLU A 57 -26.18 -16.73 1.78
C GLU A 57 -26.79 -15.89 2.90
N ILE A 58 -27.72 -16.50 3.64
CA ILE A 58 -28.28 -15.88 4.86
C ILE A 58 -27.65 -16.58 6.06
N ASN A 59 -27.05 -15.83 6.95
CA ASN A 59 -26.50 -16.33 8.20
C ASN A 59 -27.66 -16.77 9.12
N ARG A 60 -27.66 -18.02 9.52
CA ARG A 60 -28.74 -18.62 10.31
C ARG A 60 -28.79 -18.09 11.76
N VAL A 61 -27.68 -17.56 12.27
CA VAL A 61 -27.58 -17.10 13.65
C VAL A 61 -28.18 -15.71 13.81
N ASN A 62 -27.86 -14.78 12.90
CA ASN A 62 -28.24 -13.36 13.00
C ASN A 62 -29.07 -12.84 11.83
N ALA A 63 -29.39 -13.72 10.86
CA ALA A 63 -30.13 -13.37 9.65
C ALA A 63 -29.45 -12.30 8.76
N ASP A 64 -28.15 -12.07 8.92
CA ASP A 64 -27.39 -11.20 8.05
C ASP A 64 -27.20 -11.85 6.69
N ASN A 65 -27.11 -11.01 5.65
CA ASN A 65 -26.87 -11.47 4.29
C ASN A 65 -25.38 -11.42 3.99
N VAL A 66 -24.82 -12.56 3.56
CA VAL A 66 -23.41 -12.70 3.21
C VAL A 66 -23.29 -12.87 1.70
N PHE A 67 -22.66 -11.90 1.06
CA PHE A 67 -22.40 -11.94 -0.38
C PHE A 67 -20.94 -12.31 -0.62
N THR A 68 -20.71 -13.24 -1.54
CA THR A 68 -19.37 -13.50 -2.07
C THR A 68 -19.27 -12.76 -3.40
N VAL A 69 -18.36 -11.79 -3.47
CA VAL A 69 -18.32 -10.83 -4.57
C VAL A 69 -16.91 -10.72 -5.12
N LYS A 70 -16.80 -10.66 -6.45
CA LYS A 70 -15.57 -10.30 -7.14
C LYS A 70 -15.57 -8.80 -7.40
N PHE A 71 -14.50 -8.13 -7.00
CA PHE A 71 -14.31 -6.71 -7.18
C PHE A 71 -13.08 -6.42 -8.04
N GLU A 72 -13.12 -5.31 -8.76
CA GLU A 72 -11.92 -4.69 -9.31
C GLU A 72 -11.40 -3.68 -8.28
N ALA A 73 -10.13 -3.80 -7.91
CA ALA A 73 -9.54 -2.97 -6.87
C ALA A 73 -8.16 -2.46 -7.27
N GLU A 74 -7.83 -1.26 -6.81
CA GLU A 74 -6.46 -0.75 -6.84
C GLU A 74 -5.71 -1.30 -5.64
N THR A 75 -4.53 -1.87 -5.89
CA THR A 75 -3.71 -2.49 -4.86
C THR A 75 -2.28 -1.96 -4.91
N LEU A 76 -1.63 -1.95 -3.76
CA LEU A 76 -0.23 -1.61 -3.59
C LEU A 76 0.50 -2.83 -3.03
N LYS A 77 1.15 -3.59 -3.92
CA LYS A 77 1.96 -4.73 -3.52
C LYS A 77 3.43 -4.45 -3.87
N PRO A 78 4.29 -4.29 -2.86
CA PRO A 78 5.71 -4.04 -3.10
C PRO A 78 6.40 -5.34 -3.51
N GLU A 79 6.64 -5.50 -4.81
CA GLU A 79 7.37 -6.63 -5.36
C GLU A 79 8.72 -6.16 -5.90
N PRO A 80 9.76 -7.04 -5.90
CA PRO A 80 11.05 -6.71 -6.51
C PRO A 80 10.90 -6.21 -7.94
N ASP A 81 11.73 -5.24 -8.31
CA ASP A 81 11.79 -4.56 -9.61
C ASP A 81 10.65 -3.57 -9.88
N LYS A 82 9.66 -3.45 -9.01
CA LYS A 82 8.65 -2.39 -9.10
C LYS A 82 9.23 -1.06 -8.65
N ILE A 83 8.79 0.01 -9.31
CA ILE A 83 9.20 1.38 -9.00
C ILE A 83 8.02 2.11 -8.36
N PHE A 84 8.26 2.71 -7.20
CA PHE A 84 7.29 3.52 -6.49
C PHE A 84 7.83 4.92 -6.26
N ARG A 85 6.93 5.88 -6.22
CA ARG A 85 7.25 7.26 -5.89
C ARG A 85 6.66 7.58 -4.53
N GLY A 86 7.51 8.10 -3.63
CA GLY A 86 7.08 8.45 -2.29
C GLY A 86 7.89 9.59 -1.72
N SER A 87 7.45 10.08 -0.57
CA SER A 87 8.11 11.16 0.14
C SER A 87 8.96 10.63 1.29
N VAL A 88 10.09 11.25 1.51
CA VAL A 88 10.97 10.91 2.63
C VAL A 88 10.27 11.25 3.94
N CYS A 89 10.15 10.27 4.84
CA CYS A 89 9.50 10.46 6.13
C CYS A 89 10.47 10.38 7.32
N MET A 90 11.56 9.61 7.19
CA MET A 90 12.58 9.50 8.24
C MET A 90 13.96 9.37 7.61
N ILE A 91 14.94 10.02 8.22
CA ILE A 91 16.34 10.00 7.76
C ILE A 91 17.23 9.57 8.92
N TYR A 92 18.00 8.51 8.69
CA TYR A 92 18.96 7.97 9.64
C TYR A 92 20.33 7.80 8.97
N LYS A 93 21.35 7.65 9.81
CA LYS A 93 22.69 7.32 9.33
C LYS A 93 22.71 6.01 8.53
N ASP A 94 21.85 5.05 8.90
CA ASP A 94 21.78 3.74 8.27
C ASP A 94 20.88 3.69 7.03
N GLY A 95 20.17 4.76 6.73
CA GLY A 95 19.32 4.83 5.56
C GLY A 95 18.19 5.84 5.67
N VAL A 96 17.36 5.84 4.64
CA VAL A 96 16.22 6.74 4.49
C VAL A 96 14.96 5.92 4.31
N PHE A 97 13.91 6.27 5.04
CA PHE A 97 12.58 5.70 4.79
C PHE A 97 11.75 6.64 3.93
N ILE A 98 11.14 6.10 2.90
CA ILE A 98 10.11 6.81 2.13
C ILE A 98 8.74 6.23 2.44
N ASN A 99 7.72 7.08 2.32
CA ASN A 99 6.34 6.73 2.54
C ASN A 99 5.59 6.78 1.22
N VAL A 100 4.99 5.67 0.84
CA VAL A 100 4.20 5.54 -0.39
C VAL A 100 2.72 5.48 -0.01
N LEU A 101 1.96 6.49 -0.41
CA LEU A 101 0.50 6.59 -0.21
C LEU A 101 0.04 6.43 1.26
N ASP A 102 0.87 6.82 2.22
CA ASP A 102 0.62 6.63 3.65
C ASP A 102 0.34 5.17 4.06
N LYS A 103 0.69 4.22 3.21
CA LYS A 103 0.46 2.79 3.43
C LYS A 103 1.74 2.00 3.59
N GLN A 104 2.71 2.18 2.70
CA GLN A 104 3.93 1.40 2.66
C GLN A 104 5.16 2.27 2.88
N LYS A 105 6.02 1.84 3.79
CA LYS A 105 7.34 2.43 3.98
C LYS A 105 8.40 1.56 3.29
N ILE A 106 9.34 2.21 2.62
CA ILE A 106 10.44 1.54 1.93
C ILE A 106 11.74 2.10 2.49
N LEU A 107 12.63 1.22 2.93
CA LEU A 107 13.97 1.60 3.39
C LEU A 107 14.93 1.66 2.21
N ILE A 108 15.59 2.78 2.07
CA ILE A 108 16.73 2.94 1.17
C ILE A 108 17.98 2.81 2.03
N PRO A 109 18.71 1.67 2.00
CA PRO A 109 19.87 1.49 2.86
C PRO A 109 20.99 2.48 2.54
N ALA A 110 21.71 2.92 3.57
CA ALA A 110 22.78 3.90 3.43
C ALA A 110 23.87 3.45 2.44
N TYR A 111 24.16 2.15 2.39
CA TYR A 111 25.21 1.64 1.49
C TYR A 111 24.86 1.88 0.01
N THR A 112 23.59 2.04 -0.34
CA THR A 112 23.17 2.37 -1.71
C THR A 112 23.30 3.86 -2.02
N LEU A 113 23.46 4.69 -0.97
CA LEU A 113 23.54 6.15 -1.07
C LEU A 113 24.97 6.68 -0.97
N THR A 114 25.87 5.92 -0.37
CA THR A 114 27.23 6.38 -0.05
C THR A 114 28.10 6.72 -1.25
N ASP A 115 27.78 6.17 -2.44
CA ASP A 115 28.50 6.50 -3.66
C ASP A 115 28.17 7.91 -4.17
N ASP A 116 26.92 8.36 -3.97
CA ASP A 116 26.40 9.62 -4.53
C ASP A 116 26.11 10.68 -3.48
N TYR A 117 25.98 10.31 -2.21
CA TYR A 117 25.57 11.20 -1.12
C TYR A 117 26.43 11.03 0.12
N ASP A 118 26.60 12.13 0.86
CA ASP A 118 27.17 12.15 2.19
C ASP A 118 26.11 12.45 3.24
N PHE A 119 26.15 11.73 4.36
CA PHE A 119 25.22 11.97 5.47
C PHE A 119 25.71 13.14 6.33
N ASN A 120 24.85 14.13 6.54
CA ASN A 120 25.10 15.24 7.46
C ASN A 120 24.41 14.95 8.80
N GLN A 121 25.19 14.60 9.81
CA GLN A 121 24.69 14.21 11.12
C GLN A 121 24.00 15.35 11.87
N GLU A 122 24.45 16.60 11.68
CA GLU A 122 23.89 17.75 12.38
C GLU A 122 22.49 18.09 11.88
N LYS A 123 22.28 18.02 10.57
CA LYS A 123 21.03 18.38 9.92
C LYS A 123 20.12 17.18 9.63
N HIS A 124 20.60 15.95 9.83
CA HIS A 124 19.90 14.71 9.46
C HIS A 124 19.42 14.72 7.99
N ILE A 125 20.36 15.01 7.09
CA ILE A 125 20.11 15.03 5.64
C ILE A 125 21.22 14.31 4.90
N TYR A 126 20.95 13.90 3.68
CA TYR A 126 21.96 13.42 2.74
C TYR A 126 22.21 14.50 1.69
N VAL A 127 23.48 14.83 1.47
CA VAL A 127 23.90 15.85 0.51
C VAL A 127 24.65 15.18 -0.63
N GLY A 128 24.31 15.53 -1.87
CA GLY A 128 24.97 15.01 -3.06
C GLY A 128 26.45 15.36 -3.08
N LYS A 129 27.31 14.38 -3.42
CA LYS A 129 28.77 14.57 -3.50
C LYS A 129 29.16 15.47 -4.65
N ASP A 130 28.54 15.25 -5.81
CA ASP A 130 28.84 16.00 -7.04
C ASP A 130 28.03 17.30 -7.14
N ASP A 131 26.83 17.31 -6.57
CA ASP A 131 25.93 18.46 -6.55
C ASP A 131 25.42 18.70 -5.13
N THR A 132 25.98 19.70 -4.47
CA THR A 132 25.60 20.05 -3.08
C THR A 132 24.20 20.62 -2.97
N ASP A 133 23.57 21.00 -4.07
CA ASP A 133 22.16 21.43 -4.10
C ASP A 133 21.21 20.23 -4.14
N ASN A 134 21.71 19.03 -4.47
CA ASN A 134 20.94 17.79 -4.43
C ASN A 134 20.91 17.25 -3.02
N ILE A 135 19.83 17.53 -2.30
CA ILE A 135 19.68 17.20 -0.88
C ILE A 135 18.49 16.26 -0.70
N ILE A 136 18.70 15.21 0.08
CA ILE A 136 17.63 14.33 0.55
C ILE A 136 17.28 14.76 1.98
N LYS A 137 16.08 15.32 2.13
CA LYS A 137 15.54 15.75 3.42
C LYS A 137 14.12 15.25 3.60
N GLU A 138 13.57 15.39 4.79
CA GLU A 138 12.17 15.05 5.05
C GLU A 138 11.25 15.82 4.10
N GLY A 139 10.33 15.10 3.46
CA GLY A 139 9.42 15.66 2.46
C GLY A 139 9.91 15.59 1.02
N THR A 140 11.17 15.25 0.78
CA THR A 140 11.70 15.09 -0.59
C THR A 140 11.01 13.92 -1.28
N VAL A 141 10.56 14.12 -2.50
CA VAL A 141 9.92 13.06 -3.29
C VAL A 141 10.99 12.33 -4.11
N LEU A 142 11.00 11.00 -3.96
CA LEU A 142 11.97 10.14 -4.64
C LEU A 142 11.24 9.00 -5.36
N SER A 143 11.80 8.59 -6.50
CA SER A 143 11.40 7.36 -7.19
C SER A 143 12.35 6.25 -6.76
N VAL A 144 11.79 5.14 -6.30
CA VAL A 144 12.54 4.04 -5.70
C VAL A 144 12.15 2.73 -6.35
N LYS A 145 13.16 1.93 -6.71
CA LYS A 145 12.97 0.58 -7.21
C LYS A 145 13.12 -0.40 -6.07
N ILE A 146 12.16 -1.27 -5.87
CA ILE A 146 12.19 -2.30 -4.84
C ILE A 146 13.26 -3.34 -5.20
N THR A 147 14.19 -3.59 -4.28
CA THR A 147 15.21 -4.62 -4.43
C THR A 147 14.85 -5.90 -3.69
N ALA A 148 14.17 -5.78 -2.55
CA ALA A 148 13.72 -6.91 -1.75
C ALA A 148 12.46 -6.54 -0.99
N SER A 149 11.56 -7.50 -0.83
CA SER A 149 10.37 -7.32 0.01
C SER A 149 10.07 -8.63 0.73
N GLN A 150 9.54 -8.52 1.95
CA GLN A 150 9.12 -9.65 2.77
C GLN A 150 7.82 -9.31 3.45
N TYR A 151 6.83 -10.20 3.31
CA TYR A 151 5.57 -10.10 4.03
C TYR A 151 5.74 -10.71 5.43
N ASN A 152 5.37 -9.95 6.44
CA ASN A 152 5.44 -10.40 7.82
C ASN A 152 4.35 -9.70 8.64
N ASN A 153 3.49 -10.48 9.25
CA ASN A 153 2.51 -9.98 10.23
C ASN A 153 1.63 -8.83 9.70
N LEU A 154 0.95 -9.06 8.58
CA LEU A 154 0.04 -8.12 7.92
C LEU A 154 0.72 -6.85 7.39
N ASN A 155 2.01 -6.93 7.12
CA ASN A 155 2.78 -5.82 6.59
C ASN A 155 3.93 -6.30 5.73
N PHE A 156 4.45 -5.42 4.87
CA PHE A 156 5.64 -5.69 4.08
C PHE A 156 6.82 -4.89 4.60
N SER A 157 7.96 -5.56 4.71
CA SER A 157 9.26 -4.91 4.93
C SER A 157 9.97 -4.85 3.59
N CYS A 158 10.31 -3.65 3.14
CA CYS A 158 10.83 -3.41 1.80
C CYS A 158 12.15 -2.69 1.84
N PHE A 159 13.06 -3.09 0.94
CA PHE A 159 14.29 -2.38 0.65
C PHE A 159 14.26 -1.90 -0.79
N GLY A 160 14.83 -0.73 -1.04
CA GLY A 160 14.85 -0.16 -2.37
C GLY A 160 16.07 0.68 -2.64
N THR A 161 16.24 1.08 -3.89
CA THR A 161 17.29 2.00 -4.34
C THR A 161 16.67 3.13 -5.14
N ILE A 162 17.29 4.32 -5.08
CA ILE A 162 16.86 5.47 -5.87
C ILE A 162 17.08 5.17 -7.35
N VAL A 163 16.08 5.51 -8.15
CA VAL A 163 16.12 5.31 -9.60
C VAL A 163 16.30 6.64 -10.32
#